data_e0f65df402543284f79786ebc60c12a3
#
_entry.id   e0f65df402543284f79786ebc60c12a3
#
_cell.length_a   1.000
_cell.length_b   1.000
_cell.length_c   1.000
_cell.angle_alpha   90.00
_cell.angle_beta   90.00
_cell.angle_gamma   90.00
#
_symmetry.space_group_name_H-M   'P 1'
#
loop_
_entity.id
_entity.type
_entity.pdbx_description
1 polymer ?
#
loop_
_entity_poly.entity_id
_entity_poly.type
_entity_poly.pdbx_seq_one_letter_code
_entity_poly.pdbx_strand_id
1 'polypeptide(L)'
;MDATRGDGDGDDRRHYAVYARRAIAPDDVLVASIPKASCLSARTCSCAAALRAERLGGGLALNIAIMHERALGERSRWAGYFAVLPRRGERGLPMFWSEEQRRRLRGTDLLPHVLEDDRALAEDFEEHVERGLCVNHPDAFPAKKHSLCDYLEAASVAASRAFFIGDDAGEALVPWADMFNHRTDGETVRVFGADGGYDPDEEDEDEEEGGKEGEEEEEEASEEEEEEASEEEEEEEEEEEEEGSEFPPGPIPDPGPLSGKLEIHACAAAPGGSELFNTFGQQNNASLLHKYGFCEPRNAHTTVTVDAALVESAVPNARAAAAALEMDLEEEGYFEISPAGEAEEKLLALIRSACGGTVHAAMGDILERREAAYGDVSDDEVGAGDAKPPAGGGVAGAEAARTLRRMGRAVLHAAKARYARTKRGREET
;
A
#
# COMPACT_ATOMS: atom_id res chain seq x y z
N MET A 1 -24.57 5.84 17.10
CA MET A 1 -24.15 5.20 15.86
C MET A 1 -24.51 3.74 15.97
N ASP A 2 -25.05 3.16 14.93
CA ASP A 2 -25.35 1.73 14.88
C ASP A 2 -24.56 1.15 13.71
N ALA A 3 -23.82 0.07 13.96
CA ALA A 3 -23.30 -0.77 12.91
C ALA A 3 -24.43 -1.71 12.50
N THR A 4 -24.98 -1.54 11.31
CA THR A 4 -26.09 -2.38 10.84
C THR A 4 -25.62 -3.29 9.71
N ARG A 5 -26.21 -4.47 9.68
CA ARG A 5 -26.05 -5.47 8.62
C ARG A 5 -26.74 -4.92 7.37
N GLY A 6 -26.00 -4.74 6.27
CA GLY A 6 -26.60 -4.38 5.00
C GLY A 6 -27.50 -5.52 4.50
N ASP A 7 -28.78 -5.24 4.33
CA ASP A 7 -29.74 -6.15 3.72
C ASP A 7 -29.55 -6.12 2.19
N GLY A 8 -28.61 -6.91 1.68
CA GLY A 8 -28.36 -7.13 0.25
C GLY A 8 -28.53 -8.58 -0.11
N ASP A 9 -29.51 -8.85 -0.90
CA ASP A 9 -29.87 -10.00 -1.72
C ASP A 9 -28.89 -11.19 -1.69
N GLY A 10 -29.16 -12.17 -0.81
CA GLY A 10 -28.68 -13.57 -0.96
C GLY A 10 -27.20 -13.84 -0.73
N ASP A 11 -26.38 -12.86 -0.41
CA ASP A 11 -24.97 -13.02 -0.07
C ASP A 11 -24.78 -13.01 1.46
N ASP A 12 -24.39 -14.16 2.02
CA ASP A 12 -24.17 -14.33 3.48
C ASP A 12 -22.88 -13.62 3.99
N ARG A 13 -22.32 -12.71 3.20
CA ARG A 13 -21.17 -11.90 3.59
C ARG A 13 -21.57 -10.85 4.61
N ARG A 14 -20.84 -10.79 5.73
CA ARG A 14 -21.05 -9.76 6.75
C ARG A 14 -20.34 -8.47 6.30
N HIS A 15 -21.10 -7.53 5.77
CA HIS A 15 -20.61 -6.18 5.54
C HIS A 15 -21.05 -5.30 6.70
N TYR A 16 -20.10 -4.78 7.44
CA TYR A 16 -20.34 -3.77 8.45
C TYR A 16 -20.07 -2.40 7.84
N ALA A 17 -20.89 -1.44 8.22
CA ALA A 17 -20.75 -0.04 7.83
C ALA A 17 -21.22 0.86 8.97
N VAL A 18 -20.71 2.07 9.04
CA VAL A 18 -21.05 3.04 10.08
C VAL A 18 -22.04 4.04 9.51
N TYR A 19 -23.18 4.23 10.18
CA TYR A 19 -24.23 5.14 9.73
C TYR A 19 -24.47 6.27 10.73
N ALA A 20 -24.68 7.49 10.21
CA ALA A 20 -25.07 8.63 11.01
C ALA A 20 -26.52 8.46 11.51
N ARG A 21 -26.76 8.45 12.81
CA ARG A 21 -28.14 8.40 13.38
C ARG A 21 -28.90 9.71 13.23
N ARG A 22 -28.19 10.82 13.08
CA ARG A 22 -28.72 12.17 12.86
C ARG A 22 -27.82 12.91 11.87
N ALA A 23 -28.28 14.00 11.31
CA ALA A 23 -27.44 14.85 10.48
C ALA A 23 -26.20 15.31 11.28
N ILE A 24 -25.05 15.24 10.65
CA ILE A 24 -23.77 15.73 11.15
C ILE A 24 -23.43 16.96 10.32
N ALA A 25 -23.14 18.08 10.99
CA ALA A 25 -22.65 19.29 10.34
C ALA A 25 -21.18 19.09 9.90
N PRO A 26 -20.71 19.77 8.84
CA PRO A 26 -19.28 19.83 8.57
C PRO A 26 -18.61 20.58 9.71
N ASP A 27 -17.33 20.41 9.80
CA ASP A 27 -16.43 21.07 10.72
C ASP A 27 -16.39 20.47 12.13
N ASP A 28 -15.45 19.53 12.26
CA ASP A 28 -14.79 19.14 13.50
C ASP A 28 -15.69 18.55 14.60
N VAL A 29 -16.74 17.84 14.22
CA VAL A 29 -17.54 17.07 15.17
C VAL A 29 -16.79 15.79 15.54
N LEU A 30 -16.35 15.69 16.79
CA LEU A 30 -15.78 14.46 17.35
C LEU A 30 -16.80 13.32 17.27
N VAL A 31 -16.47 12.32 16.45
CA VAL A 31 -17.29 11.12 16.25
C VAL A 31 -16.94 10.04 17.26
N ALA A 32 -15.65 9.83 17.51
CA ALA A 32 -15.15 8.88 18.49
C ALA A 32 -13.77 9.28 19.03
N SER A 33 -13.47 8.75 20.22
CA SER A 33 -12.16 8.86 20.85
C SER A 33 -11.76 7.46 21.36
N ILE A 34 -10.63 6.93 20.89
CA ILE A 34 -10.19 5.56 21.10
C ILE A 34 -8.83 5.58 21.80
N PRO A 35 -8.73 5.09 23.06
CA PRO A 35 -7.44 5.02 23.74
C PRO A 35 -6.45 4.13 22.98
N LYS A 36 -5.20 4.58 22.74
CA LYS A 36 -4.14 3.78 22.10
C LYS A 36 -3.94 2.44 22.81
N ALA A 37 -4.06 2.41 24.16
CA ALA A 37 -3.96 1.19 24.95
C ALA A 37 -5.04 0.14 24.64
N SER A 38 -6.15 0.49 23.96
CA SER A 38 -7.18 -0.46 23.54
C SER A 38 -6.95 -0.99 22.11
N CYS A 39 -6.03 -0.42 21.37
CA CYS A 39 -5.62 -0.89 20.05
C CYS A 39 -4.74 -2.15 20.17
N LEU A 40 -4.75 -3.02 19.16
CA LEU A 40 -3.86 -4.16 19.07
C LEU A 40 -2.61 -3.77 18.27
N SER A 41 -1.49 -3.66 18.95
CA SER A 41 -0.17 -3.39 18.37
C SER A 41 0.86 -4.40 18.88
N ALA A 42 2.08 -4.36 18.37
CA ALA A 42 3.21 -5.11 18.88
C ALA A 42 3.49 -4.82 20.37
N ARG A 43 3.12 -3.62 20.87
CA ARG A 43 3.31 -3.22 22.28
C ARG A 43 2.19 -3.66 23.21
N THR A 44 0.96 -3.74 22.73
CA THR A 44 -0.23 -4.02 23.57
C THR A 44 -0.62 -5.48 23.58
N CYS A 45 -0.10 -6.29 22.64
CA CYS A 45 -0.39 -7.72 22.56
C CYS A 45 0.18 -8.51 23.75
N SER A 46 -0.39 -9.69 24.00
CA SER A 46 0.05 -10.56 25.10
C SER A 46 1.43 -11.18 24.86
N CYS A 47 1.95 -11.19 23.64
CA CYS A 47 3.28 -11.67 23.29
C CYS A 47 4.34 -10.56 23.16
N ALA A 48 4.04 -9.32 23.54
CA ALA A 48 4.94 -8.17 23.39
C ALA A 48 6.36 -8.41 23.97
N ALA A 49 6.46 -9.14 25.09
CA ALA A 49 7.77 -9.46 25.67
C ALA A 49 8.61 -10.37 24.78
N ALA A 50 7.98 -11.34 24.10
CA ALA A 50 8.67 -12.23 23.15
C ALA A 50 9.10 -11.46 21.90
N LEU A 51 8.24 -10.59 21.34
CA LEU A 51 8.58 -9.74 20.20
C LEU A 51 9.80 -8.86 20.49
N ARG A 52 9.82 -8.22 21.67
CA ARG A 52 10.98 -7.42 22.09
C ARG A 52 12.25 -8.23 22.28
N ALA A 53 12.14 -9.44 22.84
CA ALA A 53 13.30 -10.32 23.03
C ALA A 53 13.95 -10.72 21.70
N GLU A 54 13.14 -10.93 20.67
CA GLU A 54 13.59 -11.23 19.30
C GLU A 54 13.84 -9.98 18.44
N ARG A 55 13.70 -8.77 19.00
CA ARG A 55 13.88 -7.48 18.31
C ARG A 55 12.98 -7.32 17.06
N LEU A 56 11.79 -7.87 17.10
CA LEU A 56 10.82 -7.77 16.02
C LEU A 56 10.03 -6.46 16.15
N GLY A 57 9.89 -5.74 15.04
CA GLY A 57 9.21 -4.44 14.94
C GLY A 57 8.36 -4.30 13.68
N GLY A 58 7.77 -3.12 13.48
CA GLY A 58 7.00 -2.77 12.28
C GLY A 58 5.83 -3.71 11.98
N GLY A 59 5.51 -3.83 10.69
CA GLY A 59 4.43 -4.67 10.19
C GLY A 59 4.60 -6.15 10.50
N LEU A 60 5.85 -6.67 10.48
CA LEU A 60 6.15 -8.05 10.87
C LEU A 60 5.69 -8.35 12.31
N ALA A 61 6.03 -7.49 13.26
CA ALA A 61 5.63 -7.67 14.65
C ALA A 61 4.11 -7.57 14.84
N LEU A 62 3.42 -6.68 14.08
CA LEU A 62 1.97 -6.59 14.09
C LEU A 62 1.32 -7.86 13.54
N ASN A 63 1.82 -8.41 12.43
CA ASN A 63 1.34 -9.67 11.85
C ASN A 63 1.43 -10.81 12.86
N ILE A 64 2.56 -10.93 13.55
CA ILE A 64 2.77 -11.94 14.58
C ILE A 64 1.85 -11.70 15.79
N ALA A 65 1.67 -10.45 16.23
CA ALA A 65 0.76 -10.09 17.31
C ALA A 65 -0.68 -10.50 17.00
N ILE A 66 -1.17 -10.20 15.80
CA ILE A 66 -2.52 -10.59 15.34
C ILE A 66 -2.66 -12.12 15.30
N MET A 67 -1.69 -12.82 14.71
CA MET A 67 -1.68 -14.29 14.65
C MET A 67 -1.73 -14.89 16.04
N HIS A 68 -0.90 -14.42 16.97
CA HIS A 68 -0.85 -14.92 18.34
C HIS A 68 -2.15 -14.68 19.10
N GLU A 69 -2.69 -13.45 19.05
CA GLU A 69 -3.93 -13.10 19.72
C GLU A 69 -5.13 -13.92 19.19
N ARG A 70 -5.17 -14.18 17.89
CA ARG A 70 -6.19 -15.08 17.30
C ARG A 70 -6.03 -16.53 17.77
N ALA A 71 -4.80 -17.01 17.92
CA ALA A 71 -4.52 -18.36 18.45
C ALA A 71 -4.93 -18.54 19.93
N LEU A 72 -5.03 -17.46 20.68
CA LEU A 72 -5.55 -17.45 22.05
C LEU A 72 -7.08 -17.67 22.12
N GLY A 73 -7.81 -17.35 21.03
CA GLY A 73 -9.26 -17.44 20.97
C GLY A 73 -9.94 -16.57 22.03
N GLU A 74 -10.86 -17.15 22.83
CA GLU A 74 -11.60 -16.44 23.89
C GLU A 74 -10.71 -15.87 25.01
N ARG A 75 -9.46 -16.29 25.11
CA ARG A 75 -8.50 -15.73 26.07
C ARG A 75 -7.89 -14.42 25.63
N SER A 76 -7.97 -14.07 24.36
CA SER A 76 -7.54 -12.78 23.86
C SER A 76 -8.49 -11.68 24.33
N ARG A 77 -7.94 -10.55 24.75
CA ARG A 77 -8.75 -9.36 25.08
C ARG A 77 -9.47 -8.80 23.85
N TRP A 78 -9.02 -9.12 22.63
CA TRP A 78 -9.64 -8.72 21.36
C TRP A 78 -10.53 -9.81 20.74
N ALA A 79 -10.86 -10.88 21.47
CA ALA A 79 -11.70 -11.96 20.97
C ALA A 79 -13.03 -11.47 20.36
N GLY A 80 -13.69 -10.50 21.02
CA GLY A 80 -14.92 -9.87 20.51
C GLY A 80 -14.71 -9.09 19.22
N TYR A 81 -13.58 -8.42 19.07
CA TYR A 81 -13.21 -7.71 17.86
C TYR A 81 -12.93 -8.71 16.70
N PHE A 82 -12.14 -9.74 16.94
CA PHE A 82 -11.89 -10.76 15.92
C PHE A 82 -13.15 -11.50 15.45
N ALA A 83 -14.16 -11.60 16.31
CA ALA A 83 -15.44 -12.25 15.96
C ALA A 83 -16.26 -11.45 14.93
N VAL A 84 -16.04 -10.14 14.81
CA VAL A 84 -16.72 -9.28 13.84
C VAL A 84 -15.93 -9.04 12.58
N LEU A 85 -14.63 -9.34 12.55
CA LEU A 85 -13.83 -9.21 11.34
C LEU A 85 -14.29 -10.19 10.26
N PRO A 86 -14.23 -9.80 8.98
CA PRO A 86 -14.55 -10.69 7.88
C PRO A 86 -13.56 -11.86 7.84
N ARG A 87 -14.07 -13.04 7.49
CA ARG A 87 -13.25 -14.23 7.37
C ARG A 87 -12.38 -14.17 6.11
N ARG A 88 -11.31 -14.96 6.08
CA ARG A 88 -10.38 -15.07 4.96
C ARG A 88 -11.05 -15.13 3.58
N GLY A 89 -12.06 -15.98 3.42
CA GLY A 89 -12.76 -16.14 2.14
C GLY A 89 -13.75 -15.03 1.79
N GLU A 90 -14.04 -14.12 2.71
CA GLU A 90 -14.99 -13.02 2.52
C GLU A 90 -14.32 -11.73 2.02
N ARG A 91 -12.98 -11.64 2.09
CA ARG A 91 -12.23 -10.40 1.83
C ARG A 91 -11.84 -10.17 0.37
N GLY A 92 -11.92 -11.18 -0.48
CA GLY A 92 -11.64 -11.04 -1.92
C GLY A 92 -10.17 -10.78 -2.30
N LEU A 93 -9.23 -10.92 -1.36
CA LEU A 93 -7.81 -10.58 -1.54
C LEU A 93 -7.10 -11.55 -2.49
N PRO A 94 -6.31 -11.06 -3.46
CA PRO A 94 -5.59 -11.88 -4.45
C PRO A 94 -4.62 -12.90 -3.85
N MET A 95 -4.03 -12.63 -2.69
CA MET A 95 -3.15 -13.55 -1.99
C MET A 95 -3.83 -14.90 -1.66
N PHE A 96 -5.17 -14.92 -1.54
CA PHE A 96 -5.94 -16.12 -1.26
C PHE A 96 -6.62 -16.73 -2.50
N TRP A 97 -6.39 -16.13 -3.69
CA TRP A 97 -6.95 -16.65 -4.92
C TRP A 97 -6.23 -17.92 -5.37
N SER A 98 -6.97 -18.81 -6.04
CA SER A 98 -6.36 -19.95 -6.72
C SER A 98 -5.45 -19.45 -7.86
N GLU A 99 -4.54 -20.31 -8.29
CA GLU A 99 -3.66 -20.00 -9.43
C GLU A 99 -4.45 -19.63 -10.70
N GLU A 100 -5.59 -20.31 -10.93
CA GLU A 100 -6.49 -20.00 -12.04
C GLU A 100 -7.11 -18.60 -11.93
N GLN A 101 -7.52 -18.20 -10.72
CA GLN A 101 -8.02 -16.86 -10.47
C GLN A 101 -6.94 -15.80 -10.65
N ARG A 102 -5.71 -16.05 -10.15
CA ARG A 102 -4.56 -15.15 -10.31
C ARG A 102 -4.16 -14.96 -11.79
N ARG A 103 -4.37 -15.96 -12.65
CA ARG A 103 -4.16 -15.81 -14.10
C ARG A 103 -4.99 -14.68 -14.72
N ARG A 104 -6.12 -14.32 -14.10
CA ARG A 104 -6.96 -13.18 -14.52
C ARG A 104 -6.29 -11.82 -14.30
N LEU A 105 -5.27 -11.77 -13.43
CA LEU A 105 -4.46 -10.55 -13.17
C LEU A 105 -3.29 -10.43 -14.17
N ARG A 106 -3.13 -11.38 -15.10
CA ARG A 106 -2.03 -11.33 -16.06
C ARG A 106 -2.03 -10.02 -16.84
N GLY A 107 -0.85 -9.39 -16.91
CA GLY A 107 -0.64 -8.11 -17.57
C GLY A 107 -1.07 -6.88 -16.77
N THR A 108 -1.61 -7.06 -15.57
CA THR A 108 -1.82 -5.94 -14.64
C THR A 108 -0.59 -5.74 -13.77
N ASP A 109 -0.44 -4.57 -13.20
CA ASP A 109 0.64 -4.22 -12.27
C ASP A 109 0.56 -5.04 -10.98
N LEU A 110 -0.62 -5.55 -10.64
CA LEU A 110 -0.87 -6.24 -9.39
C LEU A 110 -0.25 -7.64 -9.30
N LEU A 111 -0.19 -8.41 -10.39
CA LEU A 111 0.23 -9.81 -10.32
C LEU A 111 1.67 -9.99 -9.82
N PRO A 112 2.67 -9.20 -10.25
CA PRO A 112 4.02 -9.28 -9.71
C PRO A 112 4.06 -9.06 -8.20
N HIS A 113 3.38 -8.04 -7.67
CA HIS A 113 3.34 -7.72 -6.25
C HIS A 113 2.71 -8.85 -5.42
N VAL A 114 1.61 -9.46 -5.90
CA VAL A 114 1.00 -10.63 -5.21
C VAL A 114 1.98 -11.79 -5.10
N LEU A 115 2.78 -12.04 -6.13
CA LEU A 115 3.76 -13.14 -6.13
C LEU A 115 4.98 -12.82 -5.24
N GLU A 116 5.36 -11.57 -5.17
CA GLU A 116 6.44 -11.09 -4.30
C GLU A 116 6.03 -11.18 -2.84
N ASP A 117 4.84 -10.71 -2.48
CA ASP A 117 4.30 -10.82 -1.11
C ASP A 117 4.19 -12.28 -0.66
N ASP A 118 3.70 -13.18 -1.54
CA ASP A 118 3.61 -14.61 -1.19
C ASP A 118 4.97 -15.17 -0.76
N ARG A 119 6.05 -14.77 -1.44
CA ARG A 119 7.40 -15.20 -1.12
C ARG A 119 7.90 -14.54 0.17
N ALA A 120 7.81 -13.21 0.26
CA ALA A 120 8.31 -12.45 1.40
C ALA A 120 7.62 -12.89 2.70
N LEU A 121 6.29 -13.01 2.70
CA LEU A 121 5.53 -13.46 3.87
C LEU A 121 5.84 -14.91 4.27
N ALA A 122 6.16 -15.78 3.31
CA ALA A 122 6.55 -17.15 3.62
C ALA A 122 7.96 -17.20 4.24
N GLU A 123 8.90 -16.39 3.74
CA GLU A 123 10.25 -16.22 4.28
C GLU A 123 10.22 -15.63 5.69
N ASP A 124 9.43 -14.57 5.92
CA ASP A 124 9.20 -13.98 7.25
C ASP A 124 8.68 -15.02 8.26
N PHE A 125 7.69 -15.80 7.85
CA PHE A 125 7.13 -16.83 8.72
C PHE A 125 8.17 -17.90 9.07
N GLU A 126 8.91 -18.40 8.10
CA GLU A 126 9.92 -19.43 8.30
C GLU A 126 11.04 -18.93 9.23
N GLU A 127 11.56 -17.73 8.99
CA GLU A 127 12.69 -17.18 9.75
C GLU A 127 12.29 -16.77 11.15
N HIS A 128 11.25 -15.95 11.28
CA HIS A 128 10.93 -15.29 12.55
C HIS A 128 9.92 -16.06 13.40
N VAL A 129 9.00 -16.79 12.80
CA VAL A 129 8.01 -17.55 13.56
C VAL A 129 8.45 -18.98 13.79
N GLU A 130 8.71 -19.75 12.70
CA GLU A 130 8.99 -21.19 12.82
C GLU A 130 10.34 -21.46 13.44
N ARG A 131 11.42 -20.81 12.94
CA ARG A 131 12.80 -20.96 13.42
C ARG A 131 13.13 -20.06 14.61
N GLY A 132 12.44 -18.94 14.76
CA GLY A 132 12.62 -17.97 15.85
C GLY A 132 11.70 -18.25 17.03
N LEU A 133 10.52 -17.63 17.04
CA LEU A 133 9.60 -17.61 18.16
C LEU A 133 9.13 -18.98 18.65
N CYS A 134 8.85 -19.93 17.74
CA CYS A 134 8.43 -21.28 18.12
C CYS A 134 9.55 -22.08 18.83
N VAL A 135 10.81 -21.77 18.55
CA VAL A 135 11.97 -22.40 19.15
C VAL A 135 12.34 -21.72 20.47
N ASN A 136 12.41 -20.39 20.48
CA ASN A 136 12.89 -19.60 21.60
C ASN A 136 11.80 -19.37 22.68
N HIS A 137 10.53 -19.36 22.27
CA HIS A 137 9.36 -19.07 23.12
C HIS A 137 8.25 -20.12 22.99
N PRO A 138 8.52 -21.44 23.13
CA PRO A 138 7.60 -22.51 22.80
C PRO A 138 6.30 -22.51 23.64
N ASP A 139 6.32 -21.93 24.83
CA ASP A 139 5.15 -21.81 25.69
C ASP A 139 4.14 -20.77 25.15
N ALA A 140 4.64 -19.66 24.62
CA ALA A 140 3.84 -18.62 23.98
C ALA A 140 3.50 -18.98 22.54
N PHE A 141 4.46 -19.54 21.79
CA PHE A 141 4.34 -19.89 20.38
C PHE A 141 4.44 -21.42 20.14
N PRO A 142 3.50 -22.22 20.64
CA PRO A 142 3.50 -23.65 20.30
C PRO A 142 3.26 -23.84 18.79
N ALA A 143 4.20 -24.50 18.09
CA ALA A 143 4.20 -24.64 16.63
C ALA A 143 2.91 -25.22 16.05
N LYS A 144 2.17 -26.05 16.82
CA LYS A 144 0.87 -26.59 16.39
C LYS A 144 -0.26 -25.56 16.29
N LYS A 145 -0.08 -24.37 16.83
CA LYS A 145 -1.09 -23.29 16.89
C LYS A 145 -0.71 -22.08 16.03
N HIS A 146 0.45 -22.10 15.42
CA HIS A 146 0.96 -21.01 14.60
C HIS A 146 1.43 -21.60 13.28
N SER A 147 0.61 -21.49 12.24
CA SER A 147 0.91 -21.98 10.90
C SER A 147 1.12 -20.83 9.93
N LEU A 148 1.78 -21.09 8.81
CA LEU A 148 1.90 -20.11 7.72
C LEU A 148 0.51 -19.59 7.29
N CYS A 149 -0.51 -20.45 7.27
CA CYS A 149 -1.87 -20.04 6.94
C CYS A 149 -2.43 -19.01 7.93
N ASP A 150 -2.14 -19.18 9.24
CA ASP A 150 -2.58 -18.23 10.27
C ASP A 150 -1.79 -16.91 10.17
N TYR A 151 -0.50 -16.98 9.81
CA TYR A 151 0.33 -15.80 9.58
C TYR A 151 -0.15 -14.99 8.36
N LEU A 152 -0.39 -15.64 7.23
CA LEU A 152 -0.95 -14.99 6.03
C LEU A 152 -2.32 -14.36 6.30
N GLU A 153 -3.16 -15.04 7.08
CA GLU A 153 -4.45 -14.48 7.53
C GLU A 153 -4.23 -13.21 8.36
N ALA A 154 -3.25 -13.20 9.29
CA ALA A 154 -2.92 -12.06 10.12
C ALA A 154 -2.36 -10.91 9.30
N ALA A 155 -1.38 -11.17 8.41
CA ALA A 155 -0.79 -10.17 7.51
C ALA A 155 -1.86 -9.50 6.64
N SER A 156 -2.81 -10.26 6.10
CA SER A 156 -3.90 -9.71 5.31
C SER A 156 -4.89 -8.85 6.12
N VAL A 157 -5.04 -9.09 7.42
CA VAL A 157 -5.83 -8.24 8.31
C VAL A 157 -5.06 -6.96 8.61
N ALA A 158 -3.77 -7.04 8.91
CA ALA A 158 -2.92 -5.86 9.11
C ALA A 158 -2.93 -4.97 7.88
N ALA A 159 -2.60 -5.49 6.70
CA ALA A 159 -2.54 -4.72 5.45
C ALA A 159 -3.83 -3.97 5.11
N SER A 160 -4.99 -4.51 5.50
CA SER A 160 -6.29 -3.91 5.17
C SER A 160 -6.92 -3.09 6.28
N ARG A 161 -6.40 -3.12 7.53
CA ARG A 161 -7.09 -2.55 8.70
C ARG A 161 -6.16 -1.89 9.73
N ALA A 162 -4.85 -1.95 9.53
CA ALA A 162 -3.94 -1.26 10.42
C ALA A 162 -3.96 0.26 10.15
N PHE A 163 -3.71 1.00 11.22
CA PHE A 163 -3.50 2.45 11.21
C PHE A 163 -2.17 2.72 11.89
N PHE A 164 -1.43 3.68 11.40
CA PHE A 164 -0.32 4.24 12.14
C PHE A 164 -0.88 5.06 13.31
N ILE A 165 -0.45 4.75 14.52
CA ILE A 165 -1.00 5.38 15.74
C ILE A 165 0.04 6.19 16.51
N GLY A 166 1.12 6.55 15.85
CA GLY A 166 2.24 7.37 16.35
C GLY A 166 3.51 6.54 16.55
N ASP A 167 4.65 7.20 16.56
CA ASP A 167 6.00 6.60 16.60
C ASP A 167 6.21 5.70 17.81
N ASP A 168 5.54 6.03 18.92
CA ASP A 168 5.60 5.25 20.16
C ASP A 168 4.94 3.87 20.06
N ALA A 169 4.05 3.67 19.11
CA ALA A 169 3.25 2.44 18.97
C ALA A 169 3.35 1.79 17.60
N GLY A 170 3.71 2.54 16.58
CA GLY A 170 3.72 2.12 15.18
C GLY A 170 2.32 1.80 14.65
N GLU A 171 2.25 0.80 13.78
CA GLU A 171 0.98 0.31 13.24
C GLU A 171 0.19 -0.51 14.27
N ALA A 172 -1.14 -0.39 14.23
CA ALA A 172 -2.05 -1.11 15.10
C ALA A 172 -3.42 -1.37 14.45
N LEU A 173 -4.08 -2.44 14.83
CA LEU A 173 -5.51 -2.57 14.60
C LEU A 173 -6.26 -1.68 15.63
N VAL A 174 -7.12 -0.82 15.10
CA VAL A 174 -7.92 0.11 15.89
C VAL A 174 -9.38 -0.33 15.86
N PRO A 175 -9.84 -1.09 16.88
CA PRO A 175 -11.20 -1.59 16.94
C PRO A 175 -12.20 -0.46 16.77
N TRP A 176 -13.15 -0.64 15.88
CA TRP A 176 -14.20 0.30 15.49
C TRP A 176 -13.78 1.32 14.40
N ALA A 177 -12.57 1.87 14.40
CA ALA A 177 -12.12 2.77 13.34
C ALA A 177 -12.07 2.07 11.97
N ASP A 178 -11.69 0.80 11.95
CA ASP A 178 -11.63 -0.04 10.75
C ASP A 178 -12.99 -0.50 10.20
N MET A 179 -14.10 -0.05 10.79
CA MET A 179 -15.45 -0.34 10.32
C MET A 179 -15.99 0.70 9.32
N PHE A 180 -15.32 1.83 9.16
CA PHE A 180 -15.66 2.79 8.13
C PHE A 180 -15.18 2.28 6.77
N ASN A 181 -16.09 2.25 5.80
CA ASN A 181 -15.74 1.89 4.44
C ASN A 181 -14.99 3.04 3.75
N HIS A 182 -14.19 2.68 2.75
CA HIS A 182 -13.47 3.63 1.93
C HIS A 182 -14.37 4.32 0.91
N ARG A 183 -14.05 5.58 0.63
CA ARG A 183 -14.52 6.31 -0.54
C ARG A 183 -13.41 7.24 -1.02
N THR A 184 -12.98 7.07 -2.27
CA THR A 184 -12.05 7.98 -2.93
C THR A 184 -12.73 9.35 -3.12
N ASP A 185 -12.06 10.43 -2.76
CA ASP A 185 -12.50 11.82 -2.92
C ASP A 185 -13.91 12.13 -2.34
N GLY A 186 -14.29 11.45 -1.26
CA GLY A 186 -15.63 11.62 -0.70
C GLY A 186 -15.80 11.10 0.72
N GLU A 187 -14.75 11.14 1.49
CA GLU A 187 -14.75 10.79 2.91
C GLU A 187 -15.61 11.78 3.71
N THR A 188 -16.19 11.27 4.77
CA THR A 188 -17.02 12.06 5.70
C THR A 188 -16.43 12.10 7.09
N VAL A 189 -15.43 11.25 7.35
CA VAL A 189 -14.67 11.20 8.60
C VAL A 189 -13.20 11.01 8.29
N ARG A 190 -12.34 11.52 9.20
CA ARG A 190 -10.90 11.25 9.23
C ARG A 190 -10.47 10.80 10.60
N VAL A 191 -9.41 9.98 10.65
CA VAL A 191 -8.79 9.49 11.88
C VAL A 191 -7.56 10.33 12.16
N PHE A 192 -7.47 10.89 13.37
CA PHE A 192 -6.36 11.71 13.80
C PHE A 192 -5.61 11.03 14.96
N GLY A 193 -4.27 11.02 14.91
CA GLY A 193 -3.41 10.62 16.01
C GLY A 193 -3.35 11.69 17.11
N ALA A 194 -2.81 11.33 18.29
CA ALA A 194 -2.67 12.26 19.41
C ALA A 194 -1.68 13.41 19.17
N ASP A 195 -0.82 13.26 18.16
CA ASP A 195 0.32 14.16 17.88
C ASP A 195 0.10 15.05 16.64
N GLY A 196 -1.17 15.19 16.20
CA GLY A 196 -1.55 15.94 15.01
C GLY A 196 -1.61 15.00 13.79
N GLY A 197 -2.72 14.68 13.32
CA GLY A 197 -3.22 13.92 12.18
C GLY A 197 -2.23 13.08 11.37
N TYR A 198 -2.52 11.81 11.24
CA TYR A 198 -2.14 11.08 10.03
C TYR A 198 -3.00 11.67 8.89
N ASP A 199 -2.39 12.45 8.05
CA ASP A 199 -2.93 12.83 6.75
C ASP A 199 -2.32 11.86 5.74
N PRO A 200 -3.10 10.95 5.15
CA PRO A 200 -2.59 10.04 4.13
C PRO A 200 -2.15 10.78 2.85
N ASP A 201 -2.49 12.05 2.73
CA ASP A 201 -2.12 12.89 1.59
C ASP A 201 -0.81 13.70 1.88
N GLU A 202 -0.30 13.74 3.14
CA GLU A 202 0.98 14.41 3.48
C GLU A 202 2.22 13.58 3.08
N GLU A 203 2.11 12.26 2.94
CA GLU A 203 3.25 11.42 2.48
C GLU A 203 3.61 11.65 1.01
N ASP A 204 2.67 12.19 0.21
CA ASP A 204 2.89 12.44 -1.22
C ASP A 204 3.39 13.89 -1.51
N GLU A 205 3.40 14.82 -0.53
CA GLU A 205 3.83 16.22 -0.74
C GLU A 205 5.33 16.45 -0.51
N ASP A 206 6.02 15.60 0.23
CA ASP A 206 7.47 15.78 0.51
C ASP A 206 8.37 15.45 -0.69
N GLU A 207 7.85 14.87 -1.77
CA GLU A 207 8.62 14.61 -3.00
C GLU A 207 8.53 15.73 -4.06
N GLU A 208 7.69 16.76 -3.90
CA GLU A 208 7.51 17.82 -4.94
C GLU A 208 8.11 19.21 -4.62
N GLU A 209 8.69 19.50 -3.46
CA GLU A 209 9.28 20.83 -3.19
C GLU A 209 10.81 20.91 -3.37
N GLY A 210 11.34 20.44 -4.49
CA GLY A 210 12.70 20.65 -4.98
C GLY A 210 12.78 21.54 -6.22
N GLY A 211 12.08 22.68 -6.30
CA GLY A 211 12.19 23.54 -7.48
C GLY A 211 11.46 24.88 -7.42
N LYS A 212 12.03 25.86 -6.77
CA LYS A 212 11.76 27.27 -7.12
C LYS A 212 13.04 28.07 -7.17
N GLU A 213 13.27 28.56 -8.37
CA GLU A 213 14.28 29.51 -8.76
C GLU A 213 14.16 30.86 -7.96
N GLY A 214 15.28 31.45 -7.67
CA GLY A 214 15.37 32.78 -7.09
C GLY A 214 16.79 33.36 -7.20
N GLU A 215 17.08 33.91 -8.37
CA GLU A 215 17.89 35.11 -8.64
C GLU A 215 19.30 35.27 -8.04
N GLU A 216 20.20 35.47 -9.00
CA GLU A 216 21.62 35.85 -8.95
C GLU A 216 21.87 37.11 -8.10
N GLU A 217 23.00 37.15 -7.37
CA GLU A 217 23.99 38.23 -7.43
C GLU A 217 25.24 37.85 -6.61
N GLU A 218 26.35 37.79 -7.35
CA GLU A 218 27.76 38.03 -7.02
C GLU A 218 28.25 37.90 -5.56
N GLU A 219 29.17 36.92 -5.33
CA GLU A 219 30.49 37.22 -4.73
C GLU A 219 31.43 36.01 -4.88
N GLU A 220 32.35 36.10 -5.87
CA GLU A 220 33.56 35.28 -5.92
C GLU A 220 34.51 35.75 -4.80
N ALA A 221 34.79 34.91 -3.82
CA ALA A 221 36.03 34.77 -3.06
C ALA A 221 35.78 34.09 -1.68
N SER A 222 35.75 32.79 -1.60
CA SER A 222 36.04 32.01 -0.37
C SER A 222 35.94 30.47 -0.54
N GLU A 223 36.07 29.94 -1.77
CA GLU A 223 35.79 28.51 -2.07
C GLU A 223 36.96 27.56 -1.73
N GLU A 224 38.14 28.03 -1.31
CA GLU A 224 39.29 27.15 -1.01
C GLU A 224 39.44 26.79 0.49
N GLU A 225 38.73 27.42 1.42
CA GLU A 225 38.80 27.12 2.87
C GLU A 225 37.57 26.29 3.37
N GLU A 226 36.48 26.17 2.59
CA GLU A 226 35.30 25.39 2.96
C GLU A 226 35.38 23.92 2.48
N GLU A 227 36.13 23.58 1.44
CA GLU A 227 36.29 22.18 0.97
C GLU A 227 37.14 21.31 1.93
N GLU A 228 38.20 21.89 2.58
CA GLU A 228 39.00 21.13 3.55
C GLU A 228 38.25 20.90 4.88
N ALA A 229 37.30 21.74 5.26
CA ALA A 229 36.50 21.56 6.48
C ALA A 229 35.35 20.54 6.30
N SER A 230 34.80 20.38 5.08
CA SER A 230 33.74 19.41 4.81
C SER A 230 34.26 17.98 4.69
N GLU A 231 35.46 17.78 4.18
CA GLU A 231 36.09 16.46 4.10
C GLU A 231 36.50 15.93 5.49
N GLU A 232 36.92 16.80 6.44
CA GLU A 232 37.23 16.39 7.80
C GLU A 232 35.96 16.06 8.63
N GLU A 233 34.81 16.73 8.38
CA GLU A 233 33.54 16.43 9.04
C GLU A 233 32.91 15.13 8.50
N GLU A 234 33.01 14.84 7.20
CA GLU A 234 32.52 13.59 6.62
C GLU A 234 33.37 12.37 7.06
N GLU A 235 34.71 12.51 7.22
CA GLU A 235 35.56 11.43 7.76
C GLU A 235 35.31 11.18 9.25
N GLU A 236 34.95 12.21 10.05
CA GLU A 236 34.60 12.03 11.47
C GLU A 236 33.21 11.40 11.64
N GLU A 237 32.22 11.69 10.74
CA GLU A 237 30.90 11.03 10.76
C GLU A 237 30.98 9.57 10.31
N GLU A 238 31.82 9.20 9.31
CA GLU A 238 32.02 7.81 8.90
C GLU A 238 32.77 6.99 9.96
N GLU A 239 33.70 7.59 10.75
CA GLU A 239 34.39 6.91 11.87
C GLU A 239 33.44 6.72 13.08
N GLU A 240 32.44 7.58 13.31
CA GLU A 240 31.46 7.40 14.39
C GLU A 240 30.41 6.32 14.05
N GLU A 241 30.13 6.05 12.77
CA GLU A 241 29.23 4.93 12.37
C GLU A 241 29.88 3.55 12.46
N GLU A 242 31.22 3.43 12.40
CA GLU A 242 31.96 2.17 12.58
C GLU A 242 32.24 1.80 14.04
N GLU A 243 32.15 2.72 15.00
CA GLU A 243 32.13 2.38 16.43
C GLU A 243 30.75 1.80 16.82
N GLY A 244 30.42 0.65 16.22
CA GLY A 244 29.27 -0.14 16.61
C GLY A 244 29.32 -0.44 18.10
N SER A 245 28.37 0.13 18.84
CA SER A 245 28.18 -0.01 20.26
C SER A 245 28.46 -1.45 20.73
N GLU A 246 29.61 -1.67 21.34
CA GLU A 246 30.04 -2.91 22.03
C GLU A 246 29.23 -3.16 23.33
N PHE A 247 27.96 -2.83 23.37
CA PHE A 247 27.07 -3.30 24.41
C PHE A 247 26.46 -4.63 23.95
N PRO A 248 26.66 -5.71 24.72
CA PRO A 248 25.94 -6.94 24.46
C PRO A 248 24.44 -6.62 24.41
N PRO A 249 23.71 -7.15 23.42
CA PRO A 249 22.32 -6.82 23.23
C PRO A 249 21.50 -7.30 24.45
N GLY A 250 21.32 -6.42 25.40
CA GLY A 250 20.38 -6.62 26.49
C GLY A 250 18.95 -6.62 25.96
N PRO A 251 18.00 -7.20 26.72
CA PRO A 251 16.59 -7.13 26.35
C PRO A 251 16.18 -5.66 26.24
N ILE A 252 15.49 -5.32 25.14
CA ILE A 252 14.94 -3.98 24.94
C ILE A 252 14.03 -3.67 26.14
N PRO A 253 14.24 -2.57 26.87
CA PRO A 253 13.45 -2.24 28.05
C PRO A 253 11.96 -2.11 27.69
N ASP A 254 11.08 -2.47 28.63
CA ASP A 254 9.64 -2.27 28.46
C ASP A 254 9.35 -0.76 28.44
N PRO A 255 8.83 -0.21 27.35
CA PRO A 255 8.53 1.22 27.24
C PRO A 255 7.33 1.66 28.09
N GLY A 256 6.73 0.75 28.87
CA GLY A 256 5.53 1.01 29.66
C GLY A 256 4.22 1.01 28.84
N PRO A 257 3.10 1.33 29.48
CA PRO A 257 1.80 1.35 28.83
C PRO A 257 1.70 2.49 27.80
N LEU A 258 1.00 2.24 26.69
CA LEU A 258 0.68 3.27 25.71
C LEU A 258 -0.25 4.33 26.31
N SER A 259 0.11 5.59 26.15
CA SER A 259 -0.70 6.75 26.51
C SER A 259 -1.31 7.39 25.25
N GLY A 260 -2.25 8.32 25.44
CA GLY A 260 -2.90 9.02 24.35
C GLY A 260 -4.10 8.27 23.76
N LYS A 261 -4.67 8.87 22.74
CA LYS A 261 -5.90 8.43 22.07
C LYS A 261 -5.87 8.81 20.59
N LEU A 262 -6.62 8.07 19.80
CA LEU A 262 -6.98 8.43 18.43
C LEU A 262 -8.35 9.10 18.47
N GLU A 263 -8.59 10.07 17.62
CA GLU A 263 -9.86 10.75 17.46
C GLU A 263 -10.36 10.60 16.05
N ILE A 264 -11.64 10.36 15.90
CA ILE A 264 -12.31 10.31 14.59
C ILE A 264 -13.21 11.53 14.51
N HIS A 265 -12.94 12.39 13.57
CA HIS A 265 -13.68 13.62 13.36
C HIS A 265 -14.47 13.57 12.04
N ALA A 266 -15.62 14.24 12.02
CA ALA A 266 -16.35 14.46 10.79
C ALA A 266 -15.68 15.60 10.03
N CYS A 267 -15.27 15.34 8.77
CA CYS A 267 -14.65 16.32 7.87
C CYS A 267 -15.64 16.85 6.82
N ALA A 268 -16.81 16.20 6.66
CA ALA A 268 -17.86 16.66 5.76
C ALA A 268 -19.26 16.46 6.36
N ALA A 269 -20.24 17.21 5.82
CA ALA A 269 -21.63 17.06 6.22
C ALA A 269 -22.18 15.69 5.85
N ALA A 270 -22.89 15.05 6.79
CA ALA A 270 -23.54 13.77 6.53
C ALA A 270 -25.03 13.84 6.93
N PRO A 271 -25.97 13.51 6.04
CA PRO A 271 -27.39 13.41 6.38
C PRO A 271 -27.63 12.29 7.40
N GLY A 272 -28.68 12.45 8.23
CA GLY A 272 -29.13 11.36 9.09
C GLY A 272 -29.55 10.14 8.27
N GLY A 273 -29.06 8.96 8.65
CA GLY A 273 -29.29 7.71 7.94
C GLY A 273 -28.29 7.41 6.82
N SER A 274 -27.38 8.34 6.49
CA SER A 274 -26.30 8.06 5.52
C SER A 274 -25.16 7.29 6.14
N GLU A 275 -24.48 6.50 5.31
CA GLU A 275 -23.20 5.86 5.65
C GLU A 275 -22.09 6.92 5.79
N LEU A 276 -21.20 6.69 6.73
CA LEU A 276 -20.00 7.49 6.94
C LEU A 276 -18.81 6.75 6.34
N PHE A 277 -18.00 7.46 5.57
CA PHE A 277 -16.84 6.92 4.87
C PHE A 277 -15.55 7.54 5.41
N ASN A 278 -14.51 6.72 5.53
CA ASN A 278 -13.13 7.15 5.68
C ASN A 278 -12.44 7.11 4.32
N THR A 279 -11.28 7.73 4.18
CA THR A 279 -10.35 7.49 3.05
C THR A 279 -9.24 6.50 3.46
N PHE A 280 -8.74 5.74 2.48
CA PHE A 280 -7.53 4.93 2.58
C PHE A 280 -6.38 5.56 1.76
N GLY A 281 -6.48 6.87 1.48
CA GLY A 281 -5.62 7.62 0.59
C GLY A 281 -6.06 7.56 -0.89
N GLN A 282 -5.33 8.23 -1.75
CA GLN A 282 -5.56 8.30 -3.19
C GLN A 282 -5.07 7.02 -3.89
N GLN A 283 -5.60 5.87 -3.51
CA GLN A 283 -5.15 4.56 -3.96
C GLN A 283 -5.63 4.25 -5.38
N ASN A 284 -4.74 3.75 -6.24
CA ASN A 284 -5.13 3.18 -7.53
C ASN A 284 -5.85 1.82 -7.35
N ASN A 285 -6.48 1.30 -8.40
CA ASN A 285 -7.23 0.05 -8.31
C ASN A 285 -6.35 -1.20 -8.07
N ALA A 286 -5.07 -1.18 -8.42
CA ALA A 286 -4.16 -2.27 -8.11
C ALA A 286 -3.93 -2.34 -6.60
N SER A 287 -3.66 -1.22 -5.95
CA SER A 287 -3.50 -1.12 -4.49
C SER A 287 -4.80 -1.44 -3.74
N LEU A 288 -5.95 -0.92 -4.21
CA LEU A 288 -7.26 -1.23 -3.61
C LEU A 288 -7.57 -2.73 -3.66
N LEU A 289 -7.30 -3.39 -4.78
CA LEU A 289 -7.50 -4.83 -4.89
C LEU A 289 -6.49 -5.62 -4.06
N HIS A 290 -5.24 -5.18 -4.05
CA HIS A 290 -4.14 -5.83 -3.34
C HIS A 290 -4.39 -5.87 -1.83
N LYS A 291 -4.62 -4.71 -1.23
CA LYS A 291 -4.72 -4.54 0.23
C LYS A 291 -6.13 -4.79 0.76
N TYR A 292 -7.16 -4.42 -0.01
CA TYR A 292 -8.55 -4.38 0.49
C TYR A 292 -9.51 -5.33 -0.23
N GLY A 293 -9.13 -5.87 -1.40
CA GLY A 293 -9.90 -6.90 -2.09
C GLY A 293 -11.04 -6.38 -2.97
N PHE A 294 -11.05 -5.11 -3.33
CA PHE A 294 -12.04 -4.50 -4.22
C PHE A 294 -11.42 -3.53 -5.23
N CYS A 295 -12.19 -3.14 -6.24
CA CYS A 295 -11.85 -2.06 -7.16
C CYS A 295 -13.00 -1.07 -7.24
N GLU A 296 -12.68 0.20 -7.43
CA GLU A 296 -13.65 1.24 -7.76
C GLU A 296 -13.80 1.38 -9.29
N PRO A 297 -15.03 1.25 -9.85
CA PRO A 297 -15.24 1.29 -11.30
C PRO A 297 -14.87 2.63 -11.98
N ARG A 298 -14.72 3.69 -11.21
CA ARG A 298 -14.43 5.06 -11.67
C ARG A 298 -13.32 5.71 -10.86
N ASN A 299 -12.32 4.92 -10.47
CA ASN A 299 -11.19 5.42 -9.72
C ASN A 299 -10.38 6.41 -10.57
N ALA A 300 -10.31 7.67 -10.13
CA ALA A 300 -9.60 8.75 -10.82
C ALA A 300 -8.06 8.59 -10.73
N HIS A 301 -7.56 7.81 -9.76
CA HIS A 301 -6.14 7.58 -9.50
C HIS A 301 -5.60 6.29 -10.16
N THR A 302 -6.34 5.73 -11.15
CA THR A 302 -5.87 4.51 -11.84
C THR A 302 -4.71 4.84 -12.77
N THR A 303 -3.51 4.44 -12.40
CA THR A 303 -2.29 4.48 -13.20
C THR A 303 -2.01 3.15 -13.87
N VAL A 304 -1.06 3.12 -14.78
CA VAL A 304 -0.44 1.89 -15.31
C VAL A 304 1.06 2.06 -15.30
N THR A 305 1.76 1.07 -14.76
CA THR A 305 3.22 1.08 -14.73
C THR A 305 3.83 0.49 -16.00
N VAL A 306 5.02 0.96 -16.32
CA VAL A 306 5.90 0.48 -17.39
C VAL A 306 7.22 0.08 -16.77
N ASP A 307 7.51 -1.20 -16.70
CA ASP A 307 8.74 -1.71 -16.07
C ASP A 307 9.99 -1.14 -16.78
N ALA A 308 11.01 -0.78 -16.00
CA ALA A 308 12.30 -0.31 -16.51
C ALA A 308 12.93 -1.33 -17.49
N ALA A 309 12.81 -2.63 -17.19
CA ALA A 309 13.26 -3.69 -18.08
C ALA A 309 12.54 -3.68 -19.46
N LEU A 310 11.23 -3.34 -19.49
CA LEU A 310 10.50 -3.17 -20.73
C LEU A 310 11.03 -1.97 -21.50
N VAL A 311 11.30 -0.84 -20.82
CA VAL A 311 11.89 0.36 -21.42
C VAL A 311 13.26 0.04 -22.01
N GLU A 312 14.13 -0.65 -21.28
CA GLU A 312 15.44 -1.08 -21.79
C GLU A 312 15.33 -1.92 -23.06
N SER A 313 14.36 -2.81 -23.13
CA SER A 313 14.15 -3.69 -24.29
C SER A 313 13.56 -2.98 -25.49
N ALA A 314 12.83 -1.87 -25.29
CA ALA A 314 12.12 -1.12 -26.31
C ALA A 314 12.92 0.10 -26.81
N VAL A 315 13.75 0.71 -25.96
CA VAL A 315 14.46 1.96 -26.21
C VAL A 315 15.95 1.68 -26.45
N PRO A 316 16.48 1.91 -27.65
CA PRO A 316 17.92 1.75 -27.91
C PRO A 316 18.75 2.67 -27.00
N ASN A 317 19.83 2.12 -26.43
CA ASN A 317 20.74 2.85 -25.53
C ASN A 317 20.10 3.40 -24.24
N ALA A 318 18.99 2.82 -23.77
CA ALA A 318 18.29 3.28 -22.56
C ALA A 318 19.23 3.38 -21.34
N ARG A 319 20.07 2.37 -21.07
CA ARG A 319 21.04 2.41 -19.95
C ARG A 319 22.06 3.55 -20.07
N ALA A 320 22.57 3.82 -21.28
CA ALA A 320 23.50 4.92 -21.48
C ALA A 320 22.83 6.29 -21.33
N ALA A 321 21.57 6.38 -21.73
CA ALA A 321 20.76 7.58 -21.57
C ALA A 321 20.38 7.82 -20.09
N ALA A 322 20.06 6.76 -19.36
CA ALA A 322 19.77 6.81 -17.93
C ALA A 322 21.00 7.28 -17.15
N ALA A 323 22.18 6.68 -17.42
CA ALA A 323 23.43 7.09 -16.79
C ALA A 323 23.79 8.57 -17.07
N ALA A 324 23.44 9.09 -18.26
CA ALA A 324 23.65 10.50 -18.59
C ALA A 324 22.67 11.46 -17.89
N LEU A 325 21.62 10.93 -17.30
CA LEU A 325 20.60 11.64 -16.50
C LEU A 325 20.74 11.32 -15.01
N GLU A 326 21.83 10.68 -14.60
CA GLU A 326 22.07 10.24 -13.21
C GLU A 326 20.92 9.39 -12.63
N MET A 327 20.28 8.59 -13.50
CA MET A 327 19.17 7.71 -13.18
C MET A 327 19.64 6.25 -13.14
N ASP A 328 19.33 5.54 -12.08
CA ASP A 328 19.49 4.09 -11.98
C ASP A 328 18.18 3.38 -12.31
N LEU A 329 18.15 2.68 -13.45
CA LEU A 329 16.94 1.95 -13.91
C LEU A 329 16.61 0.74 -13.03
N GLU A 330 17.56 0.18 -12.29
CA GLU A 330 17.30 -0.92 -11.36
C GLU A 330 16.65 -0.41 -10.08
N GLU A 331 17.06 0.78 -9.62
CA GLU A 331 16.47 1.47 -8.48
C GLU A 331 15.08 2.06 -8.80
N GLU A 332 14.93 2.71 -9.96
CA GLU A 332 13.62 3.24 -10.42
C GLU A 332 12.57 2.13 -10.58
N GLY A 333 12.94 0.94 -11.03
CA GLY A 333 12.07 -0.22 -11.17
C GLY A 333 10.97 -0.07 -12.22
N TYR A 334 10.19 1.01 -12.21
CA TYR A 334 9.10 1.29 -13.15
C TYR A 334 8.85 2.79 -13.32
N PHE A 335 8.05 3.12 -14.34
CA PHE A 335 7.54 4.47 -14.62
C PHE A 335 6.02 4.45 -14.72
N GLU A 336 5.36 5.52 -14.33
CA GLU A 336 3.90 5.61 -14.33
C GLU A 336 3.33 6.28 -15.58
N ILE A 337 2.12 5.86 -15.93
CA ILE A 337 1.26 6.50 -16.92
C ILE A 337 -0.04 6.88 -16.22
N SER A 338 -0.34 8.18 -16.21
CA SER A 338 -1.53 8.74 -15.56
C SER A 338 -2.84 8.29 -16.24
N PRO A 339 -4.00 8.43 -15.58
CA PRO A 339 -5.30 8.16 -16.18
C PRO A 339 -5.57 8.96 -17.47
N ALA A 340 -4.96 10.13 -17.63
CA ALA A 340 -5.02 10.96 -18.84
C ALA A 340 -4.11 10.44 -19.98
N GLY A 341 -3.35 9.37 -19.75
CA GLY A 341 -2.39 8.80 -20.70
C GLY A 341 -1.09 9.61 -20.78
N GLU A 342 -0.77 10.36 -19.74
CA GLU A 342 0.50 11.10 -19.63
C GLU A 342 1.53 10.19 -18.98
N ALA A 343 2.66 10.03 -19.66
CA ALA A 343 3.80 9.33 -19.10
C ALA A 343 4.59 10.26 -18.20
N GLU A 344 5.16 9.72 -17.18
CA GLU A 344 6.03 10.39 -16.23
C GLU A 344 7.18 11.12 -16.95
N GLU A 345 7.55 12.31 -16.46
CA GLU A 345 8.56 13.13 -17.12
C GLU A 345 9.95 12.47 -17.13
N LYS A 346 10.30 11.69 -16.09
CA LYS A 346 11.52 10.89 -16.04
C LYS A 346 11.61 9.92 -17.25
N LEU A 347 10.52 9.20 -17.57
CA LEU A 347 10.45 8.32 -18.74
C LEU A 347 10.61 9.10 -20.04
N LEU A 348 9.95 10.25 -20.16
CA LEU A 348 10.03 11.08 -21.35
C LEU A 348 11.44 11.67 -21.54
N ALA A 349 12.10 12.09 -20.47
CA ALA A 349 13.48 12.57 -20.48
C ALA A 349 14.45 11.47 -20.93
N LEU A 350 14.31 10.27 -20.38
CA LEU A 350 15.08 9.09 -20.77
C LEU A 350 14.95 8.80 -22.29
N ILE A 351 13.72 8.76 -22.80
CA ILE A 351 13.47 8.52 -24.22
C ILE A 351 14.03 9.64 -25.08
N ARG A 352 13.91 10.91 -24.68
CA ARG A 352 14.49 12.05 -25.43
C ARG A 352 16.01 11.95 -25.50
N SER A 353 16.67 11.63 -24.39
CA SER A 353 18.11 11.40 -24.32
C SER A 353 18.56 10.24 -25.21
N ALA A 354 17.87 9.10 -25.13
CA ALA A 354 18.22 7.89 -25.86
C ALA A 354 17.98 8.00 -27.40
N CYS A 355 16.91 8.69 -27.82
CA CYS A 355 16.42 8.69 -29.19
C CYS A 355 16.59 10.02 -29.93
N GLY A 356 17.35 10.97 -29.38
CA GLY A 356 17.58 12.28 -30.03
C GLY A 356 16.31 13.06 -30.32
N GLY A 357 15.31 12.97 -29.41
CA GLY A 357 14.06 13.75 -29.46
C GLY A 357 12.85 13.07 -30.11
N THR A 358 12.95 11.83 -30.60
CA THR A 358 11.82 11.10 -31.22
C THR A 358 11.02 10.27 -30.20
N VAL A 359 10.35 10.93 -29.26
CA VAL A 359 9.60 10.27 -28.17
C VAL A 359 8.47 9.37 -28.69
N HIS A 360 7.73 9.79 -29.72
CA HIS A 360 6.51 9.11 -30.16
C HIS A 360 6.71 7.68 -30.68
N ALA A 361 7.81 7.41 -31.38
CA ALA A 361 8.07 6.07 -31.90
C ALA A 361 8.42 5.09 -30.78
N ALA A 362 9.26 5.51 -29.84
CA ALA A 362 9.65 4.70 -28.69
C ALA A 362 8.45 4.46 -27.74
N MET A 363 7.69 5.51 -27.42
CA MET A 363 6.44 5.36 -26.64
C MET A 363 5.45 4.42 -27.33
N GLY A 364 5.31 4.49 -28.66
CA GLY A 364 4.45 3.56 -29.40
C GLY A 364 4.84 2.11 -29.19
N ASP A 365 6.14 1.78 -29.29
CA ASP A 365 6.64 0.41 -29.08
C ASP A 365 6.49 -0.05 -27.62
N ILE A 366 6.81 0.82 -26.67
CA ILE A 366 6.59 0.57 -25.23
C ILE A 366 5.12 0.23 -24.95
N LEU A 367 4.19 1.10 -25.40
CA LEU A 367 2.76 0.94 -25.15
C LEU A 367 2.17 -0.29 -25.86
N GLU A 368 2.66 -0.65 -27.05
CA GLU A 368 2.24 -1.88 -27.74
C GLU A 368 2.68 -3.12 -26.94
N ARG A 369 3.93 -3.16 -26.49
CA ARG A 369 4.45 -4.28 -25.67
C ARG A 369 3.75 -4.36 -24.32
N ARG A 370 3.51 -3.22 -23.67
CA ARG A 370 2.81 -3.17 -22.38
C ARG A 370 1.38 -3.67 -22.50
N GLU A 371 0.66 -3.29 -23.55
CA GLU A 371 -0.69 -3.80 -23.80
C GLU A 371 -0.70 -5.30 -24.17
N ALA A 372 0.28 -5.78 -24.92
CA ALA A 372 0.40 -7.19 -25.27
C ALA A 372 0.56 -8.10 -24.03
N ALA A 373 1.08 -7.57 -22.91
CA ALA A 373 1.20 -8.31 -21.66
C ALA A 373 -0.17 -8.77 -21.10
N TYR A 374 -1.26 -8.06 -21.42
CA TYR A 374 -2.62 -8.47 -21.03
C TYR A 374 -3.09 -9.74 -21.76
N GLY A 375 -2.44 -10.14 -22.86
CA GLY A 375 -2.79 -11.31 -23.66
C GLY A 375 -4.11 -11.13 -24.44
N ASP A 376 -4.52 -12.20 -25.13
CA ASP A 376 -5.70 -12.21 -26.02
C ASP A 376 -7.03 -12.44 -25.29
N VAL A 377 -7.00 -12.74 -23.99
CA VAL A 377 -8.21 -12.97 -23.18
C VAL A 377 -8.98 -11.67 -23.06
N SER A 378 -10.23 -11.65 -23.52
CA SER A 378 -11.10 -10.49 -23.38
C SER A 378 -11.45 -10.26 -21.90
N ASP A 379 -11.63 -9.00 -21.51
CA ASP A 379 -11.98 -8.67 -20.14
C ASP A 379 -13.35 -9.24 -19.72
N ASP A 380 -14.24 -9.53 -20.71
CA ASP A 380 -15.52 -10.20 -20.49
C ASP A 380 -15.34 -11.69 -20.22
N GLU A 381 -14.38 -12.37 -20.87
CA GLU A 381 -14.06 -13.77 -20.61
C GLU A 381 -13.42 -14.00 -19.23
N VAL A 382 -12.68 -12.99 -18.73
CA VAL A 382 -12.11 -13.01 -17.36
C VAL A 382 -13.20 -13.23 -16.29
N GLY A 383 -14.44 -12.80 -16.55
CA GLY A 383 -15.57 -12.96 -15.63
C GLY A 383 -16.49 -14.15 -15.90
N ALA A 384 -16.33 -14.86 -17.02
CA ALA A 384 -17.31 -15.86 -17.49
C ALA A 384 -17.11 -17.29 -16.92
N GLY A 385 -16.04 -17.56 -16.17
CA GLY A 385 -15.60 -18.92 -15.82
C GLY A 385 -16.11 -19.50 -14.49
N ASP A 386 -16.93 -18.79 -13.70
CA ASP A 386 -17.31 -19.27 -12.36
C ASP A 386 -18.67 -19.96 -12.35
N ALA A 387 -18.67 -21.24 -12.68
CA ALA A 387 -19.72 -22.17 -12.23
C ALA A 387 -19.57 -22.35 -10.71
N LYS A 388 -20.37 -21.63 -9.92
CA LYS A 388 -20.50 -21.65 -8.47
C LYS A 388 -19.20 -21.27 -7.71
N PRO A 389 -19.16 -20.10 -7.10
CA PRO A 389 -17.99 -19.69 -6.34
C PRO A 389 -17.71 -20.72 -5.24
N PRO A 390 -16.43 -21.13 -5.05
CA PRO A 390 -16.07 -21.74 -3.79
C PRO A 390 -16.44 -20.75 -2.68
N ALA A 391 -16.90 -21.25 -1.54
CA ALA A 391 -17.24 -20.42 -0.40
C ALA A 391 -16.06 -19.48 -0.09
N GLY A 392 -16.16 -18.20 -0.50
CA GLY A 392 -15.12 -17.21 -0.23
C GLY A 392 -14.56 -16.48 -1.46
N GLY A 393 -15.32 -15.64 -2.14
CA GLY A 393 -14.77 -14.56 -2.96
C GLY A 393 -14.77 -14.71 -4.49
N GLY A 394 -15.30 -15.80 -5.07
CA GLY A 394 -15.19 -16.07 -6.51
C GLY A 394 -15.75 -15.00 -7.44
N VAL A 395 -16.96 -14.51 -7.22
CA VAL A 395 -17.62 -13.54 -8.12
C VAL A 395 -17.00 -12.14 -7.95
N ALA A 396 -16.81 -11.71 -6.72
CA ALA A 396 -16.22 -10.39 -6.43
C ALA A 396 -14.79 -10.27 -6.98
N GLY A 397 -13.97 -11.31 -6.83
CA GLY A 397 -12.62 -11.33 -7.37
C GLY A 397 -12.57 -11.27 -8.90
N ALA A 398 -13.47 -12.00 -9.60
CA ALA A 398 -13.54 -11.96 -11.05
C ALA A 398 -13.96 -10.58 -11.57
N GLU A 399 -14.92 -9.94 -10.91
CA GLU A 399 -15.36 -8.59 -11.26
C GLU A 399 -14.28 -7.54 -11.00
N ALA A 400 -13.57 -7.63 -9.87
CA ALA A 400 -12.45 -6.76 -9.55
C ALA A 400 -11.31 -6.90 -10.58
N ALA A 401 -10.90 -8.15 -10.92
CA ALA A 401 -9.90 -8.39 -11.94
C ALA A 401 -10.31 -7.82 -13.31
N ARG A 402 -11.58 -7.96 -13.69
CA ARG A 402 -12.13 -7.38 -14.91
C ARG A 402 -12.06 -5.86 -14.88
N THR A 403 -12.46 -5.24 -13.77
CA THR A 403 -12.42 -3.79 -13.59
C THR A 403 -11.00 -3.28 -13.70
N LEU A 404 -10.05 -3.89 -12.99
CA LEU A 404 -8.63 -3.53 -13.04
C LEU A 404 -8.08 -3.60 -14.46
N ARG A 405 -8.28 -4.72 -15.18
CA ARG A 405 -7.82 -4.89 -16.57
C ARG A 405 -8.44 -3.87 -17.52
N ARG A 406 -9.75 -3.64 -17.43
CA ARG A 406 -10.47 -2.68 -18.27
C ARG A 406 -9.95 -1.26 -18.07
N MET A 407 -9.72 -0.85 -16.83
CA MET A 407 -9.20 0.49 -16.52
C MET A 407 -7.75 0.65 -16.96
N GLY A 408 -6.89 -0.32 -16.70
CA GLY A 408 -5.52 -0.30 -17.20
C GLY A 408 -5.44 -0.21 -18.74
N ARG A 409 -6.26 -0.97 -19.48
CA ARG A 409 -6.36 -0.84 -20.95
C ARG A 409 -6.88 0.53 -21.37
N ALA A 410 -7.80 1.13 -20.65
CA ALA A 410 -8.29 2.48 -20.96
C ALA A 410 -7.17 3.53 -20.83
N VAL A 411 -6.32 3.43 -19.80
CA VAL A 411 -5.13 4.28 -19.62
C VAL A 411 -4.16 4.10 -20.81
N LEU A 412 -3.84 2.85 -21.18
CA LEU A 412 -2.96 2.57 -22.31
C LEU A 412 -3.54 3.09 -23.64
N HIS A 413 -4.85 3.01 -23.85
CA HIS A 413 -5.52 3.57 -25.04
C HIS A 413 -5.42 5.11 -25.05
N ALA A 414 -5.61 5.78 -23.89
CA ALA A 414 -5.44 7.23 -23.77
C ALA A 414 -3.99 7.64 -24.11
N ALA A 415 -3.00 6.91 -23.57
CA ALA A 415 -1.58 7.13 -23.86
C ALA A 415 -1.27 6.93 -25.35
N LYS A 416 -1.72 5.84 -25.97
CA LYS A 416 -1.55 5.60 -27.40
C LYS A 416 -2.16 6.74 -28.25
N ALA A 417 -3.35 7.22 -27.91
CA ALA A 417 -3.97 8.33 -28.61
C ALA A 417 -3.17 9.63 -28.46
N ARG A 418 -2.60 9.89 -27.27
CA ARG A 418 -1.76 11.05 -26.98
C ARG A 418 -0.46 11.02 -27.80
N TYR A 419 0.26 9.92 -27.75
CA TYR A 419 1.56 9.80 -28.44
C TYR A 419 1.43 9.46 -29.94
N ALA A 420 0.26 9.10 -30.47
CA ALA A 420 0.02 8.94 -31.90
C ALA A 420 -0.29 10.25 -32.63
N ARG A 421 -0.78 11.27 -31.94
CA ARG A 421 -1.34 12.51 -32.57
C ARG A 421 -0.35 13.39 -33.33
N THR A 422 0.95 13.18 -33.24
CA THR A 422 1.95 14.05 -33.90
C THR A 422 2.29 13.62 -35.35
N LYS A 423 1.74 12.51 -35.86
CA LYS A 423 1.92 12.13 -37.27
C LYS A 423 1.09 13.00 -38.23
N ARG A 424 0.00 13.64 -37.80
CA ARG A 424 -0.87 14.45 -38.67
C ARG A 424 -0.47 15.92 -38.86
N GLY A 425 0.41 16.45 -37.99
CA GLY A 425 0.81 17.87 -38.01
C GLY A 425 2.01 18.18 -38.90
N ARG A 426 2.61 17.20 -39.61
CA ARG A 426 3.76 17.39 -40.49
C ARG A 426 3.46 17.23 -42.01
N GLU A 427 2.21 16.91 -42.37
CA GLU A 427 1.80 16.84 -43.77
C GLU A 427 1.07 18.11 -44.27
N GLU A 428 0.88 19.13 -43.40
CA GLU A 428 0.23 20.40 -43.78
C GLU A 428 1.11 21.66 -43.51
N THR A 429 2.40 21.54 -43.52
CA THR A 429 3.36 22.66 -43.71
C THR A 429 4.43 22.17 -44.72
#